data_b07c5746f41befba49397c73db307b01
#
_entry.id   b07c5746f41befba49397c73db307b01
#
_cell.length_a   1.000
_cell.length_b   1.000
_cell.length_c   1.000
_cell.angle_alpha   90.00
_cell.angle_beta   90.00
_cell.angle_gamma   90.00
#
_symmetry.space_group_name_H-M   'P 1'
#
loop_
_entity.id
_entity.type
_entity.pdbx_description
1 polymer ?
#
loop_
_entity_poly.entity_id
_entity_poly.type
_entity_poly.pdbx_seq_one_letter_code
_entity_poly.pdbx_strand_id
1 'polypeptide(L)'
;MRAAYRVRLMANLVNGSTLAGLLVAAAGRARLARAADGLLVGVRYRLPVPVAPAFTVGNVILARADWAALASREPLLAHEARHATQYAWCGGLFMLPLYFLAAGFSWGLTGDFGARNLFERQAGLADGGYSDKPLRPLLARFARSSGQPGEGAA
;
A
#
# COMPACT_ATOMS: atom_id res chain seq x y z
N MET A 1 -7.38 -18.96 -12.32
CA MET A 1 -6.38 -17.96 -11.88
C MET A 1 -5.51 -17.55 -13.07
N ARG A 2 -5.38 -16.25 -13.34
CA ARG A 2 -4.55 -15.70 -14.44
C ARG A 2 -3.06 -16.00 -14.20
N ALA A 3 -2.25 -16.12 -15.26
CA ALA A 3 -0.82 -16.41 -15.15
C ALA A 3 -0.08 -15.42 -14.23
N ALA A 4 -0.37 -14.12 -14.37
CA ALA A 4 0.24 -13.07 -13.52
C ALA A 4 0.01 -13.28 -12.03
N TYR A 5 -1.16 -13.77 -11.62
CA TYR A 5 -1.45 -14.04 -10.20
C TYR A 5 -0.73 -15.29 -9.68
N ARG A 6 -0.47 -16.28 -10.55
CA ARG A 6 0.39 -17.43 -10.19
C ARG A 6 1.83 -16.98 -9.97
N VAL A 7 2.36 -16.13 -10.84
CA VAL A 7 3.70 -15.57 -10.70
C VAL A 7 3.82 -14.78 -9.38
N ARG A 8 2.88 -13.88 -9.11
CA ARG A 8 2.82 -13.14 -7.83
C ARG A 8 2.79 -14.08 -6.63
N LEU A 9 1.89 -15.09 -6.66
CA LEU A 9 1.76 -16.07 -5.56
C LEU A 9 3.09 -16.76 -5.29
N MET A 10 3.72 -17.29 -6.33
CA MET A 10 5.00 -17.99 -6.24
C MET A 10 6.12 -17.08 -5.77
N ALA A 11 6.22 -15.87 -6.34
CA ALA A 11 7.23 -14.90 -5.93
C ALA A 11 7.13 -14.57 -4.43
N ASN A 12 5.92 -14.29 -3.93
CA ASN A 12 5.70 -13.97 -2.52
C ASN A 12 5.85 -15.18 -1.57
N LEU A 13 5.70 -16.40 -2.07
CA LEU A 13 6.04 -17.61 -1.32
C LEU A 13 7.56 -17.77 -1.22
N VAL A 14 8.26 -17.69 -2.35
CA VAL A 14 9.73 -17.89 -2.43
C VAL A 14 10.48 -16.80 -1.67
N ASN A 15 10.08 -15.53 -1.76
CA ASN A 15 10.73 -14.43 -1.05
C ASN A 15 10.33 -14.33 0.44
N GLY A 16 9.51 -15.23 0.94
CA GLY A 16 9.12 -15.32 2.35
C GLY A 16 8.07 -14.31 2.82
N SER A 17 7.65 -13.36 1.98
CA SER A 17 6.70 -12.32 2.42
C SER A 17 5.31 -12.89 2.76
N THR A 18 4.86 -13.96 2.09
CA THR A 18 3.61 -14.64 2.45
C THR A 18 3.72 -15.30 3.83
N LEU A 19 4.86 -15.93 4.13
CA LEU A 19 5.10 -16.51 5.46
C LEU A 19 5.08 -15.43 6.55
N ALA A 20 5.74 -14.30 6.29
CA ALA A 20 5.70 -13.16 7.20
C ALA A 20 4.27 -12.66 7.43
N GLY A 21 3.45 -12.55 6.37
CA GLY A 21 2.04 -12.18 6.47
C GLY A 21 1.23 -13.17 7.31
N LEU A 22 1.48 -14.47 7.17
CA LEU A 22 0.83 -15.50 8.00
C LEU A 22 1.23 -15.40 9.48
N LEU A 23 2.50 -15.12 9.77
CA LEU A 23 2.97 -14.89 11.14
C LEU A 23 2.32 -13.65 11.77
N VAL A 24 2.21 -12.56 11.00
CA VAL A 24 1.51 -11.34 11.43
C VAL A 24 0.02 -11.62 11.67
N ALA A 25 -0.62 -12.40 10.79
CA ALA A 25 -2.02 -12.83 10.97
C ALA A 25 -2.20 -13.63 12.27
N ALA A 26 -1.31 -14.58 12.53
CA ALA A 26 -1.35 -15.40 13.75
C ALA A 26 -1.14 -14.55 15.00
N ALA A 27 -0.13 -13.66 15.01
CA ALA A 27 0.13 -12.73 16.11
C ALA A 27 -1.08 -11.82 16.37
N GLY A 28 -1.71 -11.32 15.30
CA GLY A 28 -2.91 -10.50 15.36
C GLY A 28 -4.20 -11.27 15.60
N ARG A 29 -4.13 -12.60 15.74
CA ARG A 29 -5.31 -13.49 15.91
C ARG A 29 -6.38 -13.30 14.84
N ALA A 30 -5.96 -12.98 13.61
CA ALA A 30 -6.86 -12.81 12.49
C ALA A 30 -7.46 -14.15 12.05
N ARG A 31 -8.72 -14.12 11.61
CA ARG A 31 -9.39 -15.29 11.02
C ARG A 31 -9.13 -15.28 9.52
N LEU A 32 -8.35 -16.25 9.04
CA LEU A 32 -7.95 -16.37 7.65
C LEU A 32 -8.99 -17.14 6.82
N ALA A 33 -9.22 -16.67 5.60
CA ALA A 33 -9.90 -17.41 4.54
C ALA A 33 -9.19 -17.20 3.21
N ARG A 34 -9.39 -18.12 2.28
CA ARG A 34 -8.89 -17.99 0.92
C ARG A 34 -9.75 -17.00 0.16
N ALA A 35 -9.11 -16.09 -0.55
CA ALA A 35 -9.74 -15.18 -1.47
C ALA A 35 -9.37 -15.53 -2.92
N ALA A 36 -9.87 -14.75 -3.87
CA ALA A 36 -9.55 -14.93 -5.27
C ALA A 36 -8.04 -14.75 -5.54
N ASP A 37 -7.60 -15.31 -6.65
CA ASP A 37 -6.27 -15.09 -7.22
C ASP A 37 -5.08 -15.44 -6.30
N GLY A 38 -5.26 -16.42 -5.39
CA GLY A 38 -4.21 -16.90 -4.50
C GLY A 38 -3.93 -15.97 -3.31
N LEU A 39 -4.78 -15.01 -3.04
CA LEU A 39 -4.72 -14.18 -1.85
C LEU A 39 -5.34 -14.90 -0.65
N LEU A 40 -4.85 -14.54 0.54
CA LEU A 40 -5.45 -14.87 1.82
C LEU A 40 -5.95 -13.58 2.44
N VAL A 41 -7.15 -13.60 3.00
CA VAL A 41 -7.71 -12.47 3.72
C VAL A 41 -7.95 -12.85 5.17
N GLY A 42 -7.36 -12.09 6.09
CA GLY A 42 -7.54 -12.23 7.52
C GLY A 42 -8.39 -11.08 8.07
N VAL A 43 -9.49 -11.41 8.72
CA VAL A 43 -10.38 -10.44 9.36
C VAL A 43 -10.22 -10.46 10.87
N ARG A 44 -10.72 -9.39 11.53
CA ARG A 44 -10.66 -9.21 12.98
C ARG A 44 -9.24 -9.20 13.54
N TYR A 45 -8.32 -8.59 12.79
CA TYR A 45 -6.96 -8.35 13.25
C TYR A 45 -6.94 -7.43 14.48
N ARG A 46 -6.23 -7.84 15.56
CA ARG A 46 -6.36 -7.23 16.89
C ARG A 46 -5.18 -6.38 17.35
N LEU A 47 -4.00 -6.54 16.73
CA LEU A 47 -2.86 -5.71 17.13
C LEU A 47 -3.10 -4.23 16.80
N PRO A 48 -2.59 -3.29 17.61
CA PRO A 48 -2.81 -1.86 17.39
C PRO A 48 -2.08 -1.30 16.17
N VAL A 49 -1.08 -2.01 15.66
CA VAL A 49 -0.27 -1.60 14.50
C VAL A 49 -0.42 -2.57 13.34
N PRO A 50 -0.33 -2.08 12.09
CA PRO A 50 -0.36 -0.68 11.67
C PRO A 50 -1.72 -0.02 11.93
N VAL A 51 -1.75 1.31 12.03
CA VAL A 51 -2.99 2.07 12.18
C VAL A 51 -3.61 2.27 10.81
N ALA A 52 -4.26 1.21 10.30
CA ALA A 52 -4.93 1.18 9.01
C ALA A 52 -6.18 0.30 9.10
N PRO A 53 -7.24 0.55 8.29
CA PRO A 53 -8.43 -0.29 8.23
C PRO A 53 -8.12 -1.68 7.68
N ALA A 54 -7.20 -1.76 6.71
CA ALA A 54 -6.59 -2.97 6.17
C ALA A 54 -5.15 -2.70 5.79
N PHE A 55 -4.36 -3.76 5.63
CA PHE A 55 -2.98 -3.71 5.12
C PHE A 55 -2.58 -5.08 4.59
N THR A 56 -1.54 -5.11 3.76
CA THR A 56 -1.07 -6.32 3.09
C THR A 56 0.38 -6.65 3.46
N VAL A 57 0.66 -7.94 3.67
CA VAL A 57 2.02 -8.48 3.75
C VAL A 57 2.12 -9.73 2.85
N GLY A 58 2.88 -9.63 1.78
CA GLY A 58 2.96 -10.68 0.76
C GLY A 58 1.62 -10.96 0.09
N ASN A 59 1.13 -12.18 0.18
CA ASN A 59 -0.21 -12.54 -0.34
C ASN A 59 -1.31 -12.51 0.75
N VAL A 60 -1.04 -11.94 1.91
CA VAL A 60 -1.98 -11.90 3.04
C VAL A 60 -2.47 -10.48 3.26
N ILE A 61 -3.75 -10.26 3.04
CA ILE A 61 -4.47 -9.00 3.36
C ILE A 61 -5.04 -9.15 4.76
N LEU A 62 -4.79 -8.19 5.63
CA LEU A 62 -5.26 -8.18 7.01
C LEU A 62 -6.17 -6.98 7.26
N ALA A 63 -7.35 -7.22 7.81
CA ALA A 63 -8.34 -6.20 8.11
C ALA A 63 -8.83 -6.29 9.56
N ARG A 64 -9.11 -5.13 10.15
CA ARG A 64 -9.72 -5.03 11.48
C ARG A 64 -11.21 -5.36 11.45
N ALA A 65 -11.87 -5.08 10.35
CA ALA A 65 -13.27 -5.38 10.09
C ALA A 65 -13.54 -6.89 10.06
N ASP A 66 -14.80 -7.27 10.16
CA ASP A 66 -15.26 -8.62 9.85
C ASP A 66 -15.56 -8.80 8.35
N TRP A 67 -15.96 -10.01 7.97
CA TRP A 67 -16.21 -10.35 6.56
C TRP A 67 -17.31 -9.50 5.92
N ALA A 68 -18.40 -9.23 6.62
CA ALA A 68 -19.52 -8.48 6.07
C ALA A 68 -19.12 -7.02 5.76
N ALA A 69 -18.45 -6.38 6.73
CA ALA A 69 -17.96 -5.02 6.57
C ALA A 69 -16.84 -4.90 5.53
N LEU A 70 -16.01 -5.95 5.37
CA LEU A 70 -14.94 -5.94 4.38
C LEU A 70 -15.47 -6.20 2.96
N ALA A 71 -16.45 -7.09 2.80
CA ALA A 71 -17.05 -7.41 1.52
C ALA A 71 -17.73 -6.20 0.85
N SER A 72 -18.24 -5.25 1.65
CA SER A 72 -18.81 -3.99 1.15
C SER A 72 -17.76 -2.97 0.69
N ARG A 73 -16.47 -3.28 0.83
CA ARG A 73 -15.32 -2.39 0.52
C ARG A 73 -14.46 -2.97 -0.61
N GLU A 74 -15.08 -3.33 -1.73
CA GLU A 74 -14.36 -3.87 -2.90
C GLU A 74 -13.17 -3.00 -3.37
N PRO A 75 -13.28 -1.65 -3.43
CA PRO A 75 -12.14 -0.81 -3.81
C PRO A 75 -10.95 -0.98 -2.86
N LEU A 76 -11.19 -1.08 -1.55
CA LEU A 76 -10.12 -1.31 -0.57
C LEU A 76 -9.45 -2.67 -0.76
N LEU A 77 -10.22 -3.74 -1.02
CA LEU A 77 -9.65 -5.06 -1.30
C LEU A 77 -8.82 -5.06 -2.58
N ALA A 78 -9.27 -4.35 -3.63
CA ALA A 78 -8.52 -4.21 -4.87
C ALA A 78 -7.21 -3.43 -4.65
N HIS A 79 -7.23 -2.40 -3.83
CA HIS A 79 -6.05 -1.64 -3.41
C HIS A 79 -5.04 -2.55 -2.70
N GLU A 80 -5.46 -3.30 -1.70
CA GLU A 80 -4.62 -4.23 -0.95
C GLU A 80 -4.04 -5.35 -1.86
N ALA A 81 -4.82 -5.83 -2.84
CA ALA A 81 -4.34 -6.81 -3.80
C ALA A 81 -3.22 -6.27 -4.70
N ARG A 82 -3.20 -4.95 -4.97
CA ARG A 82 -2.11 -4.30 -5.70
C ARG A 82 -0.84 -4.23 -4.83
N HIS A 83 -0.95 -3.99 -3.53
CA HIS A 83 0.18 -4.09 -2.59
C HIS A 83 0.78 -5.49 -2.58
N ALA A 84 -0.02 -6.56 -2.62
CA ALA A 84 0.50 -7.92 -2.76
C ALA A 84 1.36 -8.09 -4.03
N THR A 85 1.00 -7.44 -5.11
CA THR A 85 1.79 -7.43 -6.35
C THR A 85 3.09 -6.63 -6.19
N GLN A 86 3.05 -5.52 -5.48
CA GLN A 86 4.25 -4.72 -5.19
C GLN A 86 5.26 -5.50 -4.33
N TYR A 87 4.81 -6.32 -3.36
CA TYR A 87 5.69 -7.24 -2.63
C TYR A 87 6.44 -8.18 -3.57
N ALA A 88 5.78 -8.73 -4.58
CA ALA A 88 6.43 -9.61 -5.55
C ALA A 88 7.49 -8.86 -6.38
N TRP A 89 7.20 -7.65 -6.82
CA TRP A 89 8.11 -6.82 -7.61
C TRP A 89 9.30 -6.29 -6.80
N CYS A 90 9.09 -5.97 -5.53
CA CYS A 90 10.15 -5.43 -4.67
C CYS A 90 10.99 -6.51 -3.98
N GLY A 91 10.85 -7.79 -4.34
CA GLY A 91 11.62 -8.87 -3.72
C GLY A 91 11.17 -9.21 -2.28
N GLY A 92 9.89 -9.08 -1.99
CA GLY A 92 9.31 -9.44 -0.70
C GLY A 92 9.39 -8.33 0.33
N LEU A 93 9.97 -8.61 1.49
CA LEU A 93 9.98 -7.67 2.62
C LEU A 93 10.80 -6.39 2.35
N PHE A 94 11.62 -6.34 1.31
CA PHE A 94 12.26 -5.10 0.86
C PHE A 94 11.26 -4.01 0.46
N MET A 95 10.02 -4.38 0.13
CA MET A 95 8.96 -3.42 -0.07
C MET A 95 8.75 -2.51 1.15
N LEU A 96 8.89 -3.02 2.38
CA LEU A 96 8.65 -2.25 3.61
C LEU A 96 9.56 -1.01 3.72
N PRO A 97 10.89 -1.13 3.71
CA PRO A 97 11.75 0.07 3.76
C PRO A 97 11.51 1.01 2.57
N LEU A 98 11.26 0.50 1.37
CA LEU A 98 10.94 1.33 0.20
C LEU A 98 9.63 2.09 0.39
N TYR A 99 8.61 1.41 0.92
CA TYR A 99 7.31 2.03 1.24
C TYR A 99 7.46 3.15 2.27
N PHE A 100 8.20 2.91 3.36
CA PHE A 100 8.41 3.92 4.40
C PHE A 100 9.25 5.11 3.91
N LEU A 101 10.23 4.88 3.04
CA LEU A 101 10.96 5.97 2.38
C LEU A 101 10.02 6.82 1.51
N ALA A 102 9.17 6.18 0.69
CA ALA A 102 8.19 6.87 -0.13
C ALA A 102 7.14 7.61 0.72
N ALA A 103 6.72 7.02 1.85
CA ALA A 103 5.80 7.65 2.79
C ALA A 103 6.45 8.88 3.47
N GLY A 104 7.70 8.76 3.91
CA GLY A 104 8.46 9.88 4.48
C GLY A 104 8.65 11.01 3.48
N PHE A 105 8.97 10.69 2.22
CA PHE A 105 9.05 11.66 1.14
C PHE A 105 7.71 12.37 0.89
N SER A 106 6.61 11.61 0.81
CA SER A 106 5.25 12.14 0.69
C SER A 106 4.93 13.11 1.82
N TRP A 107 5.21 12.70 3.05
CA TRP A 107 4.98 13.53 4.23
C TRP A 107 5.81 14.82 4.22
N GLY A 108 7.08 14.75 3.83
CA GLY A 108 7.94 15.91 3.66
C GLY A 108 7.37 16.93 2.67
N LEU A 109 6.83 16.44 1.55
CA LEU A 109 6.28 17.29 0.50
C LEU A 109 4.89 17.87 0.82
N THR A 110 4.01 17.09 1.44
CA THR A 110 2.58 17.42 1.56
C THR A 110 2.06 17.45 2.99
N GLY A 111 2.78 16.85 3.94
CA GLY A 111 2.28 16.60 5.30
C GLY A 111 1.39 15.37 5.41
N ASP A 112 1.30 14.55 4.35
CA ASP A 112 0.49 13.34 4.30
C ASP A 112 1.34 12.16 3.80
N PHE A 113 1.25 11.01 4.46
CA PHE A 113 2.08 9.84 4.16
C PHE A 113 1.71 9.13 2.85
N GLY A 114 0.45 9.26 2.38
CA GLY A 114 -0.07 8.59 1.19
C GLY A 114 -0.08 9.46 -0.06
N ALA A 115 -0.37 10.76 0.07
CA ALA A 115 -0.70 11.66 -1.05
C ALA A 115 0.30 11.64 -2.21
N ARG A 116 1.60 11.54 -1.93
CA ARG A 116 2.70 11.45 -2.90
C ARG A 116 3.50 10.14 -2.77
N ASN A 117 3.02 9.19 -1.97
CA ASN A 117 3.62 7.88 -1.87
C ASN A 117 3.41 7.10 -3.17
N LEU A 118 4.50 6.71 -3.82
CA LEU A 118 4.46 6.00 -5.10
C LEU A 118 3.65 4.69 -5.01
N PHE A 119 3.80 3.96 -3.91
CA PHE A 119 3.11 2.69 -3.71
C PHE A 119 1.60 2.88 -3.56
N GLU A 120 1.16 3.90 -2.81
CA GLU A 120 -0.26 4.24 -2.65
C GLU A 120 -0.88 4.72 -3.96
N ARG A 121 -0.15 5.53 -4.72
CA ARG A 121 -0.62 6.02 -6.02
C ARG A 121 -0.77 4.89 -7.03
N GLN A 122 0.16 3.95 -7.08
CA GLN A 122 0.06 2.75 -7.92
C GLN A 122 -1.04 1.79 -7.45
N ALA A 123 -1.27 1.71 -6.14
CA ALA A 123 -2.33 0.89 -5.57
C ALA A 123 -3.74 1.51 -5.73
N GLY A 124 -3.82 2.75 -6.19
CA GLY A 124 -5.07 3.50 -6.30
C GLY A 124 -5.33 4.32 -5.04
N LEU A 125 -4.90 5.57 -5.07
CA LEU A 125 -4.87 6.46 -3.90
C LEU A 125 -6.24 6.56 -3.20
N ALA A 126 -7.31 6.79 -3.97
CA ALA A 126 -8.66 6.92 -3.45
C ALA A 126 -9.22 5.60 -2.89
N ASP A 127 -8.87 4.47 -3.50
CA ASP A 127 -9.30 3.13 -3.07
C ASP A 127 -8.74 2.79 -1.67
N GLY A 128 -7.53 3.27 -1.36
CA GLY A 128 -6.88 3.16 -0.05
C GLY A 128 -7.36 4.17 0.98
N GLY A 129 -8.26 5.08 0.60
CA GLY A 129 -8.78 6.13 1.49
C GLY A 129 -7.90 7.37 1.59
N TYR A 130 -6.92 7.51 0.69
CA TYR A 130 -6.08 8.71 0.58
C TYR A 130 -6.63 9.70 -0.45
N SER A 131 -6.24 10.95 -0.32
CA SER A 131 -6.54 12.01 -1.29
C SER A 131 -5.26 12.68 -1.77
N ASP A 132 -5.30 13.22 -2.99
CA ASP A 132 -4.19 14.05 -3.46
C ASP A 132 -4.12 15.33 -2.63
N LYS A 133 -2.89 15.75 -2.27
CA LYS A 133 -2.66 16.97 -1.48
C LYS A 133 -1.65 17.87 -2.17
N PRO A 134 -1.84 19.20 -2.08
CA PRO A 134 -0.89 20.15 -2.63
C PRO A 134 0.44 20.09 -1.89
N LEU A 135 1.48 20.58 -2.54
CA LEU A 135 2.78 20.77 -1.91
C LEU A 135 2.67 21.79 -0.76
N ARG A 136 3.47 21.60 0.27
CA ARG A 136 3.60 22.58 1.36
C ARG A 136 3.93 23.97 0.81
N PRO A 137 3.42 25.07 1.37
CA PRO A 137 3.52 26.42 0.82
C PRO A 137 4.97 26.87 0.50
N LEU A 138 5.93 26.50 1.35
CA LEU A 138 7.35 26.81 1.13
C LEU A 138 7.88 26.13 -0.13
N LEU A 139 7.60 24.83 -0.32
CA LEU A 139 8.04 24.08 -1.49
C LEU A 139 7.32 24.53 -2.77
N ALA A 140 6.05 24.90 -2.67
CA ALA A 140 5.30 25.44 -3.80
C ALA A 140 5.85 26.80 -4.28
N ARG A 141 6.45 27.60 -3.41
CA ARG A 141 7.16 28.85 -3.79
C ARG A 141 8.42 28.55 -4.59
N PHE A 142 9.26 27.64 -4.13
CA PHE A 142 10.48 27.23 -4.84
C PHE A 142 10.18 26.64 -6.22
N ALA A 143 9.17 25.79 -6.34
CA ALA A 143 8.77 25.20 -7.61
C ALA A 143 8.28 26.24 -8.63
N ARG A 144 7.70 27.35 -8.18
CA ARG A 144 7.28 28.47 -9.05
C ARG A 144 8.44 29.37 -9.49
N SER A 145 9.42 29.58 -8.61
CA SER A 145 10.57 30.43 -8.94
C SER A 145 11.54 29.78 -9.91
N SER A 146 11.59 28.44 -9.97
CA SER A 146 12.45 27.71 -10.90
C SER A 146 11.81 27.46 -12.27
N GLY A 147 10.54 27.80 -12.47
CA GLY A 147 9.79 27.60 -13.71
C GLY A 147 9.54 28.83 -14.56
N GLN A 148 10.09 30.04 -14.22
CA GLN A 148 10.06 31.18 -15.11
C GLN A 148 11.30 31.17 -16.03
N PRO A 149 11.15 30.86 -17.34
CA PRO A 149 12.15 31.27 -18.31
C PRO A 149 12.16 32.80 -18.29
N GLY A 150 13.34 33.38 -18.16
CA GLY A 150 13.53 34.83 -18.18
C GLY A 150 12.92 35.45 -19.44
N GLU A 151 11.76 36.07 -19.32
CA GLU A 151 11.30 37.10 -20.21
C GLU A 151 12.08 38.36 -19.78
N GLY A 152 13.17 38.61 -20.46
CA GLY A 152 13.95 39.77 -20.19
C GLY A 152 14.85 40.12 -21.37
N ALA A 153 14.54 41.21 -21.96
CA ALA A 153 15.34 42.05 -22.80
C ALA A 153 15.36 41.77 -24.31
N ALA A 154 14.45 42.42 -24.98
CA ALA A 154 14.74 43.10 -26.23
C ALA A 154 14.49 44.59 -26.01
#